data_1500a1f6c51e267461dbe2c46fadf303
#
_entry.id   1500a1f6c51e267461dbe2c46fadf303
#
_cell.length_a   1.000
_cell.length_b   1.000
_cell.length_c   1.000
_cell.angle_alpha   90.00
_cell.angle_beta   90.00
_cell.angle_gamma   90.00
#
_symmetry.space_group_name_H-M   'P 1'
#
loop_
_entity.id
_entity.type
_entity.pdbx_description
1 polymer ?
#
loop_
_entity_poly.entity_id
_entity_poly.type
_entity_poly.pdbx_seq_one_letter_code
_entity_poly.pdbx_strand_id
1 'polypeptide(L)'
;MKKLLLILIDGVPYRNWRRLFGNLEGWVASGEARVWRMRSTLPSTSASCYASIHTGVPPQQHRVWGNEAVYRLAQPDVFSELSAAGKRTGAVAHSFWSELFNRSPFDLVRDIEYDEEAGPIHHGRFHTMTGYGNINQMTPSDVDLFATLTRLCEVKGVDYAMYHSCTLDSMGHRFYHDCEEMDNACYMLDAQMAPFLHRWRAAGYEVIVTADHGQDARGHHGGADHLQQDVAFYYFGDAQMPAGDVLLDQLALAPSILTRMGVAVPASMQAKPFFTA
;
A
#
# COMPACT_ATOMS: atom_id res chain seq x y z
N MET A 1 -10.86 -6.74 -18.99
CA MET A 1 -10.66 -7.18 -17.61
C MET A 1 -10.29 -5.98 -16.76
N LYS A 2 -10.77 -5.89 -15.52
CA LYS A 2 -10.36 -4.81 -14.62
C LYS A 2 -8.90 -5.00 -14.21
N LYS A 3 -8.15 -3.90 -14.17
CA LYS A 3 -6.76 -3.85 -13.70
C LYS A 3 -6.67 -2.86 -12.55
N LEU A 4 -5.95 -3.19 -11.50
CA LEU A 4 -5.88 -2.36 -10.29
C LEU A 4 -4.46 -2.29 -9.73
N LEU A 5 -4.03 -1.10 -9.35
CA LEU A 5 -2.82 -0.84 -8.60
C LEU A 5 -3.13 -0.35 -7.19
N LEU A 6 -2.46 -0.91 -6.21
CA LEU A 6 -2.41 -0.39 -4.85
C LEU A 6 -1.04 0.24 -4.62
N ILE A 7 -1.02 1.55 -4.46
CA ILE A 7 0.18 2.35 -4.14
C ILE A 7 0.14 2.65 -2.65
N LEU A 8 1.04 2.04 -1.90
CA LEU A 8 1.13 2.17 -0.45
C LEU A 8 2.39 2.97 -0.10
N ILE A 9 2.21 4.14 0.49
CA ILE A 9 3.29 5.01 0.97
C ILE A 9 3.30 4.96 2.49
N ASP A 10 4.35 4.38 3.06
CA ASP A 10 4.44 4.11 4.50
C ASP A 10 4.48 5.40 5.34
N GLY A 11 3.79 5.38 6.46
CA GLY A 11 3.98 6.33 7.56
C GLY A 11 3.40 7.74 7.36
N VAL A 12 2.47 7.96 6.44
CA VAL A 12 2.00 9.33 6.11
C VAL A 12 0.64 9.63 6.75
N PRO A 13 0.55 10.58 7.70
CA PRO A 13 -0.72 10.96 8.31
C PRO A 13 -1.62 11.74 7.35
N TYR A 14 -2.95 11.61 7.53
CA TYR A 14 -3.98 12.23 6.69
C TYR A 14 -3.75 13.73 6.44
N ARG A 15 -3.34 14.49 7.46
CA ARG A 15 -3.09 15.94 7.32
C ARG A 15 -1.98 16.26 6.33
N ASN A 16 -0.90 15.43 6.29
CA ASN A 16 0.23 15.65 5.39
C ASN A 16 -0.16 15.34 3.93
N TRP A 17 -0.94 14.28 3.71
CA TRP A 17 -1.52 14.01 2.40
C TRP A 17 -2.27 15.21 1.85
N ARG A 18 -3.24 15.73 2.62
CA ARG A 18 -4.11 16.84 2.20
C ARG A 18 -3.39 18.18 2.04
N ARG A 19 -2.26 18.36 2.69
CA ARG A 19 -1.49 19.59 2.65
C ARG A 19 -0.39 19.61 1.60
N LEU A 20 0.25 18.46 1.34
CA LEU A 20 1.54 18.41 0.65
C LEU A 20 1.52 17.70 -0.71
N PHE A 21 0.52 16.84 -0.95
CA PHE A 21 0.42 16.10 -2.20
C PHE A 21 -0.41 16.88 -3.22
N GLY A 22 0.17 17.96 -3.73
CA GLY A 22 -0.52 18.93 -4.58
C GLY A 22 -1.03 18.37 -5.91
N ASN A 23 -0.34 17.40 -6.51
CA ASN A 23 -0.82 16.72 -7.71
C ASN A 23 -2.05 15.85 -7.41
N LEU A 24 -2.03 15.07 -6.32
CA LEU A 24 -3.20 14.26 -5.92
C LEU A 24 -4.40 15.16 -5.61
N GLU A 25 -4.21 16.23 -4.87
CA GLU A 25 -5.27 17.20 -4.58
C GLU A 25 -5.78 17.93 -5.85
N GLY A 26 -4.90 18.21 -6.78
CA GLY A 26 -5.26 18.74 -8.09
C GLY A 26 -6.21 17.82 -8.87
N TRP A 27 -5.94 16.51 -8.88
CA TRP A 27 -6.83 15.53 -9.50
C TRP A 27 -8.16 15.35 -8.73
N VAL A 28 -8.16 15.51 -7.43
CA VAL A 28 -9.42 15.56 -6.66
C VAL A 28 -10.23 16.80 -7.06
N ALA A 29 -9.59 17.96 -7.17
CA ALA A 29 -10.25 19.21 -7.56
C ALA A 29 -10.78 19.16 -9.00
N SER A 30 -10.11 18.48 -9.93
CA SER A 30 -10.56 18.28 -11.32
C SER A 30 -11.64 17.19 -11.46
N GLY A 31 -11.90 16.39 -10.41
CA GLY A 31 -12.83 15.27 -10.43
C GLY A 31 -12.28 13.97 -11.04
N GLU A 32 -11.00 13.93 -11.37
CA GLU A 32 -10.31 12.72 -11.88
C GLU A 32 -10.01 11.70 -10.79
N ALA A 33 -9.89 12.18 -9.55
CA ALA A 33 -9.75 11.36 -8.36
C ALA A 33 -10.79 11.71 -7.29
N ARG A 34 -10.95 10.82 -6.33
CA ARG A 34 -11.73 11.05 -5.12
C ARG A 34 -10.89 10.71 -3.91
N VAL A 35 -11.16 11.34 -2.77
CA VAL A 35 -10.39 11.14 -1.54
C VAL A 35 -11.31 10.91 -0.35
N TRP A 36 -10.90 9.99 0.54
CA TRP A 36 -11.52 9.72 1.83
C TRP A 36 -10.45 9.65 2.91
N ARG A 37 -10.88 9.75 4.15
CA ARG A 37 -10.08 9.37 5.30
C ARG A 37 -10.25 7.87 5.54
N MET A 38 -9.15 7.16 5.74
CA MET A 38 -9.16 5.76 6.13
C MET A 38 -8.46 5.60 7.48
N ARG A 39 -8.97 4.73 8.32
CA ARG A 39 -8.38 4.43 9.62
C ARG A 39 -7.68 3.10 9.60
N SER A 40 -6.39 3.11 9.96
CA SER A 40 -5.58 1.91 10.09
C SER A 40 -5.95 1.07 11.33
N THR A 41 -5.60 -0.21 11.29
CA THR A 41 -5.76 -1.12 12.42
C THR A 41 -4.81 -0.78 13.58
N LEU A 42 -5.05 -1.36 14.75
CA LEU A 42 -4.16 -1.28 15.90
C LEU A 42 -3.53 -2.64 16.21
N PRO A 43 -2.20 -2.66 16.48
CA PRO A 43 -1.28 -1.52 16.49
C PRO A 43 -1.06 -0.96 15.08
N SER A 44 -0.94 0.37 14.95
CA SER A 44 -0.67 1.07 13.70
C SER A 44 0.83 1.00 13.35
N THR A 45 1.32 -0.21 13.13
CA THR A 45 2.72 -0.52 12.75
C THR A 45 2.74 -1.23 11.40
N SER A 46 3.80 -1.02 10.66
CA SER A 46 3.91 -1.45 9.26
C SER A 46 3.52 -2.91 9.03
N ALA A 47 4.22 -3.89 9.60
CA ALA A 47 3.93 -5.30 9.32
C ALA A 47 2.51 -5.72 9.76
N SER A 48 1.99 -5.17 10.89
CA SER A 48 0.63 -5.42 11.35
C SER A 48 -0.40 -4.86 10.37
N CYS A 49 -0.20 -3.63 9.90
CA CYS A 49 -1.07 -2.99 8.92
C CYS A 49 -0.99 -3.69 7.55
N TYR A 50 0.20 -4.09 7.08
CA TYR A 50 0.34 -4.84 5.82
C TYR A 50 -0.47 -6.15 5.86
N ALA A 51 -0.35 -6.90 6.97
CA ALA A 51 -1.12 -8.12 7.18
C ALA A 51 -2.62 -7.83 7.11
N SER A 52 -3.09 -6.80 7.80
CA SER A 52 -4.51 -6.39 7.82
C SER A 52 -5.01 -5.93 6.44
N ILE A 53 -4.22 -5.10 5.73
CA ILE A 53 -4.56 -4.56 4.41
C ILE A 53 -4.84 -5.66 3.39
N HIS A 54 -4.05 -6.72 3.38
CA HIS A 54 -4.18 -7.78 2.36
C HIS A 54 -4.98 -8.99 2.80
N THR A 55 -5.14 -9.25 4.11
CA THR A 55 -5.99 -10.34 4.59
C THR A 55 -7.39 -9.91 4.97
N GLY A 56 -7.65 -8.61 5.16
CA GLY A 56 -8.94 -8.09 5.63
C GLY A 56 -9.31 -8.58 7.04
N VAL A 57 -8.35 -9.09 7.83
CA VAL A 57 -8.59 -9.52 9.21
C VAL A 57 -7.72 -8.76 10.20
N PRO A 58 -8.17 -8.57 11.45
CA PRO A 58 -7.43 -7.78 12.44
C PRO A 58 -6.24 -8.55 13.03
N PRO A 59 -5.31 -7.85 13.69
CA PRO A 59 -4.11 -8.44 14.32
C PRO A 59 -4.39 -9.59 15.28
N GLN A 60 -5.53 -9.59 15.96
CA GLN A 60 -5.98 -10.69 16.82
C GLN A 60 -6.13 -12.03 16.08
N GLN A 61 -6.38 -11.97 14.77
CA GLN A 61 -6.57 -13.15 13.93
C GLN A 61 -5.29 -13.53 13.17
N HIS A 62 -4.60 -12.58 12.52
CA HIS A 62 -3.38 -12.88 11.77
C HIS A 62 -2.12 -12.95 12.64
N ARG A 63 -2.15 -12.47 13.89
CA ARG A 63 -1.10 -12.59 14.91
C ARG A 63 0.20 -11.80 14.64
N VAL A 64 0.25 -10.95 13.63
CA VAL A 64 1.36 -10.02 13.40
C VAL A 64 1.08 -8.74 14.18
N TRP A 65 1.90 -8.48 15.20
CA TRP A 65 1.69 -7.37 16.13
C TRP A 65 2.69 -6.22 15.95
N GLY A 66 3.76 -6.45 15.18
CA GLY A 66 4.81 -5.47 14.94
C GLY A 66 5.84 -6.01 13.95
N ASN A 67 6.91 -5.26 13.79
CA ASN A 67 7.95 -5.54 12.80
C ASN A 67 8.95 -6.62 13.23
N GLU A 68 8.89 -7.09 14.50
CA GLU A 68 9.86 -8.01 15.09
C GLU A 68 9.63 -9.47 14.69
N ALA A 69 8.41 -9.81 14.27
CA ALA A 69 8.03 -11.18 13.92
C ALA A 69 7.14 -11.18 12.69
N VAL A 70 7.76 -11.25 11.51
CA VAL A 70 7.09 -11.36 10.22
C VAL A 70 7.25 -12.78 9.71
N TYR A 71 6.16 -13.39 9.25
CA TYR A 71 6.11 -14.78 8.79
C TYR A 71 4.99 -14.98 7.78
N ARG A 72 5.05 -16.07 7.01
CA ARG A 72 4.01 -16.40 6.01
C ARG A 72 2.65 -16.61 6.69
N LEU A 73 1.68 -15.82 6.30
CA LEU A 73 0.31 -15.91 6.80
C LEU A 73 -0.42 -17.10 6.19
N ALA A 74 -1.26 -17.75 7.03
CA ALA A 74 -2.12 -18.84 6.59
C ALA A 74 -3.51 -18.37 6.13
N GLN A 75 -3.88 -17.13 6.45
CA GLN A 75 -5.14 -16.54 6.04
C GLN A 75 -5.20 -16.32 4.55
N PRO A 76 -6.38 -16.44 3.91
CA PRO A 76 -6.60 -15.94 2.57
C PRO A 76 -6.18 -14.47 2.45
N ASP A 77 -5.55 -14.12 1.36
CA ASP A 77 -5.07 -12.77 1.09
C ASP A 77 -5.33 -12.36 -0.37
N VAL A 78 -5.25 -11.07 -0.65
CA VAL A 78 -5.55 -10.52 -1.98
C VAL A 78 -4.73 -11.20 -3.08
N PHE A 79 -3.43 -11.45 -2.86
CA PHE A 79 -2.59 -12.09 -3.87
C PHE A 79 -3.02 -13.53 -4.14
N SER A 80 -3.21 -14.32 -3.07
CA SER A 80 -3.59 -15.73 -3.20
C SER A 80 -4.96 -15.89 -3.85
N GLU A 81 -5.94 -15.07 -3.50
CA GLU A 81 -7.29 -15.15 -4.07
C GLU A 81 -7.32 -14.69 -5.54
N LEU A 82 -6.59 -13.64 -5.88
CA LEU A 82 -6.48 -13.18 -7.27
C LEU A 82 -5.74 -14.21 -8.14
N SER A 83 -4.63 -14.76 -7.65
CA SER A 83 -3.89 -15.81 -8.34
C SER A 83 -4.74 -17.07 -8.57
N ALA A 84 -5.45 -17.54 -7.55
CA ALA A 84 -6.37 -18.67 -7.65
C ALA A 84 -7.51 -18.42 -8.66
N ALA A 85 -7.93 -17.16 -8.85
CA ALA A 85 -8.90 -16.75 -9.86
C ALA A 85 -8.28 -16.51 -11.26
N GLY A 86 -7.03 -16.91 -11.48
CA GLY A 86 -6.33 -16.78 -12.77
C GLY A 86 -5.91 -15.35 -13.11
N LYS A 87 -5.81 -14.46 -12.11
CA LYS A 87 -5.30 -13.09 -12.30
C LYS A 87 -3.79 -13.08 -12.14
N ARG A 88 -3.12 -12.31 -12.99
CA ARG A 88 -1.68 -12.08 -12.91
C ARG A 88 -1.37 -11.04 -11.85
N THR A 89 -0.57 -11.39 -10.85
CA THR A 89 -0.25 -10.56 -9.69
C THR A 89 1.21 -10.10 -9.71
N GLY A 90 1.47 -8.90 -9.17
CA GLY A 90 2.81 -8.36 -9.04
C GLY A 90 3.00 -7.57 -7.74
N ALA A 91 4.25 -7.47 -7.29
CA ALA A 91 4.62 -6.65 -6.14
C ALA A 91 5.96 -5.96 -6.37
N VAL A 92 6.04 -4.67 -6.05
CA VAL A 92 7.27 -3.90 -5.91
C VAL A 92 7.27 -3.33 -4.50
N ALA A 93 7.98 -3.98 -3.56
CA ALA A 93 7.73 -3.72 -2.15
C ALA A 93 8.91 -4.06 -1.24
N HIS A 94 8.85 -3.61 0.01
CA HIS A 94 9.73 -4.09 1.06
C HIS A 94 9.59 -5.60 1.27
N SER A 95 10.68 -6.27 1.65
CA SER A 95 10.77 -7.73 1.80
C SER A 95 9.72 -8.34 2.75
N PHE A 96 9.18 -7.58 3.71
CA PHE A 96 8.09 -8.02 4.57
C PHE A 96 6.84 -8.47 3.79
N TRP A 97 6.59 -7.89 2.62
CA TRP A 97 5.49 -8.30 1.76
C TRP A 97 5.70 -9.70 1.17
N SER A 98 6.95 -10.06 0.84
CA SER A 98 7.28 -11.44 0.47
C SER A 98 7.09 -12.38 1.66
N GLU A 99 7.59 -12.02 2.83
CA GLU A 99 7.46 -12.85 4.04
C GLU A 99 6.01 -13.11 4.43
N LEU A 100 5.16 -12.09 4.38
CA LEU A 100 3.75 -12.21 4.73
C LEU A 100 2.95 -13.03 3.72
N PHE A 101 3.20 -12.84 2.41
CA PHE A 101 2.27 -13.28 1.37
C PHE A 101 2.87 -14.23 0.33
N ASN A 102 4.18 -14.52 0.38
CA ASN A 102 4.82 -15.41 -0.58
C ASN A 102 5.78 -16.39 0.11
N ARG A 103 7.01 -15.97 0.41
CA ARG A 103 8.07 -16.83 0.94
C ARG A 103 8.62 -16.29 2.25
N SER A 104 8.66 -17.16 3.26
CA SER A 104 9.24 -16.87 4.56
C SER A 104 10.07 -18.09 5.02
N PRO A 105 11.29 -17.90 5.56
CA PRO A 105 11.99 -16.62 5.64
C PRO A 105 12.42 -16.07 4.28
N PHE A 106 12.53 -14.75 4.16
CA PHE A 106 13.01 -14.08 2.96
C PHE A 106 14.50 -14.38 2.72
N ASP A 107 14.81 -14.86 1.54
CA ASP A 107 16.18 -15.08 1.08
C ASP A 107 16.53 -14.01 0.05
N LEU A 108 17.50 -13.15 0.37
CA LEU A 108 17.87 -12.00 -0.46
C LEU A 108 18.31 -12.40 -1.88
N VAL A 109 18.98 -13.55 -2.03
CA VAL A 109 19.46 -14.02 -3.34
C VAL A 109 18.34 -14.63 -4.17
N ARG A 110 17.46 -15.39 -3.53
CA ARG A 110 16.38 -16.11 -4.20
C ARG A 110 15.15 -15.23 -4.46
N ASP A 111 14.81 -14.36 -3.51
CA ASP A 111 13.48 -13.75 -3.44
C ASP A 111 13.47 -12.26 -3.81
N ILE A 112 14.65 -11.61 -3.98
CA ILE A 112 14.71 -10.17 -4.28
C ILE A 112 14.05 -9.82 -5.63
N GLU A 113 14.22 -10.69 -6.62
CA GLU A 113 13.60 -10.58 -7.93
C GLU A 113 13.27 -11.97 -8.49
N TYR A 114 12.02 -12.17 -8.86
CA TYR A 114 11.60 -13.41 -9.53
C TYR A 114 10.38 -13.19 -10.43
N ASP A 115 10.25 -14.10 -11.41
CA ASP A 115 9.10 -14.24 -12.29
C ASP A 115 8.67 -15.72 -12.28
N GLU A 116 7.47 -16.02 -11.82
CA GLU A 116 6.94 -17.38 -11.69
C GLU A 116 5.49 -17.46 -12.16
N GLU A 117 5.13 -18.57 -12.80
CA GLU A 117 3.75 -18.81 -13.26
C GLU A 117 2.86 -19.36 -12.14
N ALA A 118 3.44 -19.84 -11.05
CA ALA A 118 2.71 -20.41 -9.92
C ALA A 118 3.03 -19.64 -8.63
N GLY A 119 2.04 -19.60 -7.74
CA GLY A 119 2.18 -18.92 -6.45
C GLY A 119 1.29 -17.68 -6.33
N PRO A 120 1.26 -17.07 -5.16
CA PRO A 120 0.38 -15.91 -4.91
C PRO A 120 0.87 -14.65 -5.61
N ILE A 121 2.18 -14.45 -5.75
CA ILE A 121 2.79 -13.31 -6.43
C ILE A 121 3.60 -13.84 -7.61
N HIS A 122 3.15 -13.55 -8.85
CA HIS A 122 3.81 -14.03 -10.06
C HIS A 122 5.08 -13.25 -10.40
N HIS A 123 5.09 -11.95 -10.10
CA HIS A 123 6.21 -11.05 -10.43
C HIS A 123 6.59 -10.26 -9.18
N GLY A 124 7.64 -10.72 -8.49
CA GLY A 124 8.16 -10.07 -7.28
C GLY A 124 9.40 -9.23 -7.57
N ARG A 125 9.43 -8.01 -7.04
CA ARG A 125 10.59 -7.10 -7.02
C ARG A 125 10.66 -6.52 -5.62
N PHE A 126 11.45 -7.15 -4.78
CA PHE A 126 11.51 -6.79 -3.36
C PHE A 126 12.79 -6.04 -3.04
N HIS A 127 12.72 -5.19 -2.06
CA HIS A 127 13.87 -4.46 -1.54
C HIS A 127 13.96 -4.60 -0.03
N THR A 128 15.14 -4.36 0.49
CA THR A 128 15.42 -4.21 1.91
C THR A 128 15.87 -2.79 2.20
N MET A 129 15.80 -2.38 3.44
CA MET A 129 16.38 -1.13 3.90
C MET A 129 17.74 -1.41 4.56
N THR A 130 18.64 -0.44 4.51
CA THR A 130 19.92 -0.48 5.20
C THR A 130 20.01 0.63 6.23
N GLY A 131 20.86 0.48 7.25
CA GLY A 131 21.08 1.48 8.29
C GLY A 131 20.98 0.90 9.71
N TYR A 132 21.30 1.75 10.67
CA TYR A 132 21.29 1.40 12.09
C TYR A 132 20.15 2.11 12.79
N GLY A 133 19.08 1.38 13.06
CA GLY A 133 17.87 1.94 13.67
C GLY A 133 17.14 2.95 12.77
N ASN A 134 16.00 3.42 13.21
CA ASN A 134 15.05 4.18 12.41
C ASN A 134 15.61 5.51 11.83
N ILE A 135 16.50 6.18 12.56
CA ILE A 135 17.03 7.49 12.16
C ILE A 135 18.08 7.44 11.04
N ASN A 136 18.62 6.27 10.72
CA ASN A 136 19.68 6.10 9.70
C ASN A 136 19.25 5.16 8.58
N GLN A 137 17.98 4.86 8.45
CA GLN A 137 17.48 4.01 7.37
C GLN A 137 17.69 4.68 6.01
N MET A 138 18.13 3.88 5.05
CA MET A 138 18.23 4.25 3.64
C MET A 138 17.32 3.35 2.83
N THR A 139 16.47 3.96 2.05
CA THR A 139 15.50 3.31 1.17
C THR A 139 15.96 3.40 -0.28
N PRO A 140 15.51 2.49 -1.17
CA PRO A 140 15.69 2.65 -2.60
C PRO A 140 15.01 3.93 -3.12
N SER A 141 15.45 4.39 -4.28
CA SER A 141 14.83 5.53 -4.98
C SER A 141 13.37 5.18 -5.38
N ASP A 142 12.41 6.00 -4.97
CA ASP A 142 11.00 5.82 -5.35
C ASP A 142 10.79 5.89 -6.86
N VAL A 143 11.55 6.73 -7.58
CA VAL A 143 11.50 6.81 -9.04
C VAL A 143 11.87 5.48 -9.69
N ASP A 144 12.91 4.81 -9.18
CA ASP A 144 13.32 3.50 -9.70
C ASP A 144 12.28 2.43 -9.40
N LEU A 145 11.66 2.49 -8.20
CA LEU A 145 10.57 1.58 -7.83
C LEU A 145 9.30 1.84 -8.67
N PHE A 146 8.93 3.10 -8.95
CA PHE A 146 7.81 3.43 -9.85
C PHE A 146 8.08 2.94 -11.28
N ALA A 147 9.31 3.11 -11.78
CA ALA A 147 9.71 2.61 -13.08
C ALA A 147 9.61 1.06 -13.13
N THR A 148 10.03 0.39 -12.06
CA THR A 148 9.93 -1.06 -11.91
C THR A 148 8.48 -1.53 -11.91
N LEU A 149 7.59 -0.89 -11.15
CA LEU A 149 6.16 -1.16 -11.17
C LEU A 149 5.58 -0.97 -12.59
N THR A 150 5.97 0.10 -13.25
CA THR A 150 5.52 0.37 -14.62
C THR A 150 5.91 -0.75 -15.58
N ARG A 151 7.13 -1.30 -15.44
CA ARG A 151 7.55 -2.47 -16.23
C ARG A 151 6.69 -3.70 -15.94
N LEU A 152 6.29 -3.95 -14.68
CA LEU A 152 5.35 -5.03 -14.38
C LEU A 152 4.00 -4.81 -15.06
N CYS A 153 3.51 -3.58 -15.08
CA CYS A 153 2.25 -3.23 -15.74
C CYS A 153 2.30 -3.42 -17.25
N GLU A 154 3.33 -2.89 -17.91
CA GLU A 154 3.38 -2.80 -19.36
C GLU A 154 4.02 -4.01 -20.04
N VAL A 155 5.04 -4.61 -19.40
CA VAL A 155 5.79 -5.72 -20.00
C VAL A 155 5.26 -7.07 -19.52
N LYS A 156 4.94 -7.19 -18.22
CA LYS A 156 4.41 -8.45 -17.68
C LYS A 156 2.88 -8.51 -17.76
N GLY A 157 2.20 -7.38 -17.91
CA GLY A 157 0.76 -7.31 -18.08
C GLY A 157 -0.01 -7.81 -16.87
N VAL A 158 0.44 -7.46 -15.67
CA VAL A 158 -0.22 -7.85 -14.42
C VAL A 158 -1.63 -7.27 -14.34
N ASP A 159 -2.57 -8.02 -13.77
CA ASP A 159 -3.93 -7.54 -13.52
C ASP A 159 -4.03 -6.74 -12.23
N TYR A 160 -3.25 -7.18 -11.22
CA TYR A 160 -3.13 -6.52 -9.93
C TYR A 160 -1.65 -6.40 -9.56
N ALA A 161 -1.25 -5.22 -9.15
CA ALA A 161 0.05 -5.06 -8.50
C ALA A 161 -0.05 -4.11 -7.30
N MET A 162 0.81 -4.39 -6.30
CA MET A 162 1.00 -3.50 -5.19
C MET A 162 2.41 -2.91 -5.23
N TYR A 163 2.48 -1.65 -4.88
CA TYR A 163 3.69 -0.89 -4.66
C TYR A 163 3.79 -0.51 -3.18
N HIS A 164 4.98 -0.58 -2.63
CA HIS A 164 5.22 -0.13 -1.27
C HIS A 164 6.56 0.60 -1.16
N SER A 165 6.52 1.80 -0.58
CA SER A 165 7.68 2.65 -0.29
C SER A 165 7.78 2.95 1.20
N CYS A 166 8.98 2.83 1.76
CA CYS A 166 9.29 3.18 3.15
C CYS A 166 9.91 4.58 3.29
N THR A 167 10.05 5.35 2.21
CA THR A 167 10.82 6.59 2.21
C THR A 167 10.28 7.61 3.21
N LEU A 168 8.95 7.85 3.20
CA LEU A 168 8.37 8.88 4.07
C LEU A 168 8.29 8.46 5.53
N ASP A 169 8.09 7.17 5.81
CA ASP A 169 8.20 6.64 7.18
C ASP A 169 9.62 6.86 7.75
N SER A 170 10.66 6.51 6.97
CA SER A 170 12.05 6.71 7.34
C SER A 170 12.40 8.20 7.53
N MET A 171 11.86 9.07 6.68
CA MET A 171 12.02 10.52 6.82
C MET A 171 11.33 11.05 8.08
N GLY A 172 10.11 10.60 8.37
CA GLY A 172 9.37 10.97 9.57
C GLY A 172 10.10 10.54 10.85
N HIS A 173 10.64 9.33 10.91
CA HIS A 173 11.47 8.88 12.02
C HIS A 173 12.73 9.74 12.23
N ARG A 174 13.33 10.22 11.14
CA ARG A 174 14.58 10.96 11.18
C ARG A 174 14.38 12.44 11.48
N PHE A 175 13.38 13.08 10.86
CA PHE A 175 13.22 14.54 10.85
C PHE A 175 11.93 15.02 11.52
N TYR A 176 11.03 14.09 11.92
CA TYR A 176 9.68 14.37 12.40
C TYR A 176 8.74 14.90 11.29
N HIS A 177 7.44 15.06 11.62
CA HIS A 177 6.43 15.44 10.62
C HIS A 177 6.15 16.94 10.49
N ASP A 178 6.66 17.75 11.41
CA ASP A 178 6.44 19.21 11.39
C ASP A 178 7.77 19.95 11.10
N CYS A 179 8.38 19.62 9.96
CA CYS A 179 9.63 20.23 9.52
C CYS A 179 9.69 20.38 8.00
N GLU A 180 10.59 21.24 7.51
CA GLU A 180 10.76 21.52 6.10
C GLU A 180 11.26 20.29 5.32
N GLU A 181 12.11 19.46 5.92
CA GLU A 181 12.65 18.26 5.29
C GLU A 181 11.53 17.27 4.96
N MET A 182 10.57 17.07 5.89
CA MET A 182 9.43 16.19 5.65
C MET A 182 8.45 16.78 4.64
N ASP A 183 8.18 18.08 4.70
CA ASP A 183 7.33 18.77 3.73
C ASP A 183 7.91 18.64 2.32
N ASN A 184 9.22 18.86 2.15
CA ASN A 184 9.92 18.70 0.89
C ASN A 184 9.90 17.26 0.40
N ALA A 185 10.07 16.26 1.29
CA ALA A 185 10.04 14.86 0.92
C ALA A 185 8.65 14.43 0.40
N CYS A 186 7.57 14.86 1.07
CA CYS A 186 6.19 14.61 0.61
C CYS A 186 5.94 15.26 -0.75
N TYR A 187 6.30 16.54 -0.91
CA TYR A 187 6.14 17.26 -2.16
C TYR A 187 6.91 16.60 -3.31
N MET A 188 8.16 16.20 -3.06
CA MET A 188 8.99 15.53 -4.07
C MET A 188 8.43 14.17 -4.47
N LEU A 189 7.95 13.38 -3.51
CA LEU A 189 7.35 12.07 -3.80
C LEU A 189 6.09 12.22 -4.67
N ASP A 190 5.22 13.17 -4.34
CA ASP A 190 4.03 13.49 -5.13
C ASP A 190 4.39 13.89 -6.57
N ALA A 191 5.38 14.80 -6.72
CA ALA A 191 5.85 15.24 -8.03
C ALA A 191 6.49 14.10 -8.85
N GLN A 192 7.24 13.20 -8.20
CA GLN A 192 7.84 12.04 -8.83
C GLN A 192 6.80 10.99 -9.24
N MET A 193 5.76 10.77 -8.44
CA MET A 193 4.70 9.80 -8.72
C MET A 193 3.77 10.26 -9.86
N ALA A 194 3.52 11.54 -9.99
CA ALA A 194 2.53 12.10 -10.91
C ALA A 194 2.67 11.61 -12.36
N PRO A 195 3.85 11.63 -13.02
CA PRO A 195 3.98 11.15 -14.40
C PRO A 195 3.72 9.65 -14.54
N PHE A 196 4.06 8.85 -13.54
CA PHE A 196 3.79 7.41 -13.54
C PHE A 196 2.30 7.14 -13.36
N LEU A 197 1.61 7.88 -12.51
CA LEU A 197 0.18 7.76 -12.31
C LEU A 197 -0.59 8.04 -13.61
N HIS A 198 -0.25 9.07 -14.36
CA HIS A 198 -0.79 9.30 -15.70
C HIS A 198 -0.56 8.09 -16.61
N ARG A 199 0.63 7.52 -16.60
CA ARG A 199 1.00 6.38 -17.43
C ARG A 199 0.20 5.13 -17.05
N TRP A 200 0.05 4.83 -15.77
CA TRP A 200 -0.75 3.69 -15.31
C TRP A 200 -2.23 3.84 -15.65
N ARG A 201 -2.78 5.04 -15.49
CA ARG A 201 -4.16 5.35 -15.90
C ARG A 201 -4.35 5.16 -17.41
N ALA A 202 -3.41 5.65 -18.22
CA ALA A 202 -3.43 5.47 -19.67
C ALA A 202 -3.33 3.99 -20.10
N ALA A 203 -2.63 3.15 -19.31
CA ALA A 203 -2.56 1.70 -19.51
C ALA A 203 -3.81 0.94 -19.01
N GLY A 204 -4.83 1.66 -18.53
CA GLY A 204 -6.13 1.12 -18.14
C GLY A 204 -6.20 0.61 -16.69
N TYR A 205 -5.26 0.98 -15.84
CA TYR A 205 -5.32 0.66 -14.42
C TYR A 205 -6.21 1.63 -13.66
N GLU A 206 -7.00 1.11 -12.77
CA GLU A 206 -7.51 1.86 -11.62
C GLU A 206 -6.40 1.94 -10.58
N VAL A 207 -6.32 3.06 -9.89
CA VAL A 207 -5.23 3.26 -8.92
C VAL A 207 -5.80 3.68 -7.58
N ILE A 208 -5.38 2.98 -6.53
CA ILE A 208 -5.55 3.36 -5.14
C ILE A 208 -4.21 3.88 -4.64
N VAL A 209 -4.20 5.07 -4.03
CA VAL A 209 -3.03 5.61 -3.34
C VAL A 209 -3.40 5.84 -1.88
N THR A 210 -2.67 5.23 -0.96
CA THR A 210 -2.93 5.33 0.47
C THR A 210 -1.66 5.08 1.29
N ALA A 211 -1.77 5.09 2.62
CA ALA A 211 -0.73 4.64 3.55
C ALA A 211 -1.23 3.46 4.39
N ASP A 212 -0.32 2.76 5.00
CA ASP A 212 -0.60 1.69 5.96
C ASP A 212 -0.95 2.26 7.34
N HIS A 213 -0.24 3.29 7.78
CA HIS A 213 -0.49 4.10 8.98
C HIS A 213 0.04 5.52 8.79
N GLY A 214 -0.16 6.37 9.78
CA GLY A 214 0.47 7.67 9.88
C GLY A 214 1.51 7.69 11.00
N GLN A 215 2.06 8.87 11.26
CA GLN A 215 2.99 9.12 12.35
C GLN A 215 2.58 10.40 13.10
N ASP A 216 2.86 10.45 14.40
CA ASP A 216 2.68 11.66 15.19
C ASP A 216 3.72 12.73 14.84
N ALA A 217 3.63 13.91 15.46
CA ALA A 217 4.55 15.01 15.21
C ALA A 217 6.03 14.68 15.47
N ARG A 218 6.31 13.62 16.25
CA ARG A 218 7.67 13.16 16.59
C ARG A 218 8.13 11.98 15.75
N GLY A 219 7.38 11.59 14.73
CA GLY A 219 7.71 10.46 13.89
C GLY A 219 7.47 9.10 14.56
N HIS A 220 6.58 9.01 15.55
CA HIS A 220 6.22 7.74 16.19
C HIS A 220 4.90 7.24 15.62
N HIS A 221 4.77 5.92 15.55
CA HIS A 221 3.55 5.20 15.16
C HIS A 221 3.30 4.01 16.08
N GLY A 222 2.21 3.26 15.85
CA GLY A 222 1.84 2.08 16.63
C GLY A 222 0.72 2.33 17.65
N GLY A 223 0.39 3.58 17.93
CA GLY A 223 -0.64 3.99 18.88
C GLY A 223 -1.99 4.32 18.23
N ALA A 224 -2.91 4.76 19.08
CA ALA A 224 -4.29 5.09 18.72
C ALA A 224 -4.52 6.59 18.43
N ASP A 225 -3.47 7.40 18.38
CA ASP A 225 -3.59 8.80 18.01
C ASP A 225 -4.07 8.92 16.56
N HIS A 226 -4.92 9.91 16.27
CA HIS A 226 -5.45 10.11 14.92
C HIS A 226 -4.35 10.40 13.88
N LEU A 227 -3.22 10.99 14.28
CA LEU A 227 -2.07 11.20 13.40
C LEU A 227 -1.36 9.89 13.07
N GLN A 228 -1.45 8.88 13.95
CA GLN A 228 -0.86 7.56 13.73
C GLN A 228 -1.80 6.61 12.99
N GLN A 229 -3.13 6.82 13.06
CA GLN A 229 -4.10 5.93 12.46
C GLN A 229 -4.75 6.47 11.18
N ASP A 230 -5.06 7.77 11.12
CA ASP A 230 -5.82 8.30 10.00
C ASP A 230 -4.90 8.62 8.82
N VAL A 231 -5.19 8.00 7.67
CA VAL A 231 -4.46 8.16 6.41
C VAL A 231 -5.41 8.59 5.30
N ALA A 232 -4.87 9.10 4.19
CA ALA A 232 -5.69 9.38 3.03
C ALA A 232 -5.87 8.13 2.16
N PHE A 233 -7.03 8.01 1.55
CA PHE A 233 -7.35 7.01 0.54
C PHE A 233 -7.79 7.74 -0.72
N TYR A 234 -6.90 7.82 -1.72
CA TYR A 234 -7.21 8.37 -3.03
C TYR A 234 -7.58 7.23 -3.98
N TYR A 235 -8.61 7.45 -4.78
CA TYR A 235 -9.03 6.48 -5.77
C TYR A 235 -9.23 7.11 -7.14
N PHE A 236 -8.58 6.52 -8.13
CA PHE A 236 -8.64 6.84 -9.55
C PHE A 236 -9.37 5.70 -10.27
N GLY A 237 -10.66 5.77 -10.38
CA GLY A 237 -11.48 4.73 -11.02
C GLY A 237 -12.95 5.09 -11.08
N ASP A 238 -13.74 4.17 -11.62
CA ASP A 238 -15.17 4.38 -11.88
C ASP A 238 -16.10 3.66 -10.90
N ALA A 239 -15.54 2.91 -9.91
CA ALA A 239 -16.36 2.24 -8.91
C ALA A 239 -17.20 3.24 -8.10
N GLN A 240 -18.40 2.82 -7.76
CA GLN A 240 -19.18 3.54 -6.76
C GLN A 240 -18.54 3.37 -5.39
N MET A 241 -18.42 4.47 -4.68
CA MET A 241 -17.84 4.57 -3.35
C MET A 241 -18.85 5.24 -2.40
N PRO A 242 -18.70 5.07 -1.08
CA PRO A 242 -19.55 5.78 -0.12
C PRO A 242 -19.55 7.28 -0.38
N ALA A 243 -20.74 7.89 -0.34
CA ALA A 243 -20.89 9.33 -0.50
C ALA A 243 -20.62 10.07 0.83
N GLY A 244 -20.10 11.30 0.72
CA GLY A 244 -19.85 12.16 1.87
C GLY A 244 -18.53 11.88 2.59
N ASP A 245 -18.35 12.50 3.74
CA ASP A 245 -17.14 12.36 4.59
C ASP A 245 -17.26 11.10 5.46
N VAL A 246 -17.09 9.94 4.83
CA VAL A 246 -17.13 8.63 5.49
C VAL A 246 -15.72 8.21 5.84
N LEU A 247 -15.53 7.81 7.11
CA LEU A 247 -14.29 7.19 7.54
C LEU A 247 -14.25 5.74 7.06
N LEU A 248 -13.31 5.40 6.19
CA LEU A 248 -13.11 4.04 5.69
C LEU A 248 -12.36 3.20 6.73
N ASP A 249 -12.70 1.92 6.81
CA ASP A 249 -11.98 0.94 7.61
C ASP A 249 -10.90 0.27 6.77
N GLN A 250 -9.66 0.23 7.25
CA GLN A 250 -8.55 -0.42 6.57
C GLN A 250 -8.81 -1.91 6.31
N LEU A 251 -9.53 -2.59 7.22
CA LEU A 251 -9.91 -4.00 7.02
C LEU A 251 -10.83 -4.22 5.82
N ALA A 252 -11.53 -3.18 5.38
CA ALA A 252 -12.37 -3.25 4.20
C ALA A 252 -11.59 -3.18 2.87
N LEU A 253 -10.28 -2.91 2.91
CA LEU A 253 -9.48 -2.75 1.69
C LEU A 253 -9.35 -4.07 0.90
N ALA A 254 -8.96 -5.17 1.56
CA ALA A 254 -8.87 -6.48 0.91
C ALA A 254 -10.20 -6.92 0.26
N PRO A 255 -11.33 -6.97 0.99
CA PRO A 255 -12.60 -7.36 0.37
C PRO A 255 -13.05 -6.38 -0.72
N SER A 256 -12.70 -5.10 -0.64
CA SER A 256 -12.99 -4.11 -1.69
C SER A 256 -12.19 -4.37 -2.97
N ILE A 257 -10.88 -4.66 -2.85
CA ILE A 257 -10.05 -5.03 -4.00
C ILE A 257 -10.59 -6.28 -4.68
N LEU A 258 -10.88 -7.35 -3.92
CA LEU A 258 -11.42 -8.59 -4.48
C LEU A 258 -12.77 -8.37 -5.18
N THR A 259 -13.68 -7.62 -4.54
CA THR A 259 -14.97 -7.25 -5.15
C THR A 259 -14.75 -6.50 -6.46
N ARG A 260 -13.85 -5.50 -6.47
CA ARG A 260 -13.56 -4.71 -7.68
C ARG A 260 -12.96 -5.54 -8.80
N MET A 261 -12.14 -6.52 -8.46
CA MET A 261 -11.51 -7.45 -9.41
C MET A 261 -12.44 -8.59 -9.85
N GLY A 262 -13.65 -8.66 -9.31
CA GLY A 262 -14.64 -9.69 -9.64
C GLY A 262 -14.32 -11.07 -9.06
N VAL A 263 -13.64 -11.11 -7.92
CA VAL A 263 -13.26 -12.33 -7.21
C VAL A 263 -14.07 -12.45 -5.93
N ALA A 264 -14.45 -13.68 -5.58
CA ALA A 264 -15.20 -13.95 -4.37
C ALA A 264 -14.42 -13.53 -3.12
N VAL A 265 -15.11 -12.89 -2.18
CA VAL A 265 -14.52 -12.46 -0.91
C VAL A 265 -14.55 -13.63 0.07
N PRO A 266 -13.41 -14.07 0.63
CA PRO A 266 -13.34 -15.09 1.66
C PRO A 266 -14.18 -14.74 2.90
N ALA A 267 -14.80 -15.74 3.53
CA ALA A 267 -15.64 -15.54 4.71
C ALA A 267 -14.89 -14.98 5.94
N SER A 268 -13.56 -15.11 5.97
CA SER A 268 -12.71 -14.50 7.00
C SER A 268 -12.66 -12.97 6.90
N MET A 269 -12.86 -12.39 5.72
CA MET A 269 -12.86 -10.95 5.47
C MET A 269 -14.26 -10.38 5.79
N GLN A 270 -14.50 -10.05 7.06
CA GLN A 270 -15.82 -9.67 7.54
C GLN A 270 -16.19 -8.20 7.32
N ALA A 271 -15.21 -7.34 7.08
CA ALA A 271 -15.45 -5.93 6.81
C ALA A 271 -16.20 -5.76 5.47
N LYS A 272 -17.22 -4.90 5.46
CA LYS A 272 -18.02 -4.67 4.25
C LYS A 272 -17.17 -3.93 3.20
N PRO A 273 -17.10 -4.42 1.96
CA PRO A 273 -16.44 -3.71 0.88
C PRO A 273 -17.01 -2.30 0.71
N PHE A 274 -16.15 -1.33 0.45
CA PHE A 274 -16.58 0.03 0.12
C PHE A 274 -16.74 0.24 -1.39
N PHE A 275 -16.17 -0.61 -2.24
CA PHE A 275 -16.56 -0.65 -3.65
C PHE A 275 -17.88 -1.43 -3.77
N THR A 276 -18.85 -0.82 -4.46
CA THR A 276 -20.05 -1.52 -4.89
C THR A 276 -19.91 -1.94 -6.34
N ALA A 277 -20.49 -3.08 -6.66
CA ALA A 277 -20.44 -3.66 -8.00
C ALA A 277 -21.09 -2.75 -9.06
#